data_bb40856f6878d6b726e1ff09be19d2e5
#
_entry.id   bb40856f6878d6b726e1ff09be19d2e5
#
_cell.length_a   1.000
_cell.length_b   1.000
_cell.length_c   1.000
_cell.angle_alpha   90.00
_cell.angle_beta   90.00
_cell.angle_gamma   90.00
#
_symmetry.space_group_name_H-M   'P 1'
#
loop_
_entity.id
_entity.type
_entity.pdbx_description
1 polymer ?
#
loop_
_entity_poly.entity_id
_entity_poly.type
_entity_poly.pdbx_seq_one_letter_code
_entity_poly.pdbx_strand_id
1 'polypeptide(L)'
;FKEGKAEADRLIERIHTMLEYVMHRRQEILDETEQQIVELVLLMARKVIKVMSDSQKSVVMANVVSALRKVKGRGDVIIRVNLEDVKLTTEHAKDFVREVENVQNVKVIEDSTVEKGGCIVETDFGAIDARISSQLAELEQKILEISPVKSMAKSSVVPQE
;
A
#
# COMPACT_ATOMS: atom_id res chain seq x y z
N PHE A 1 -44.16 -38.19 -27.15
CA PHE A 1 -43.15 -37.37 -27.88
C PHE A 1 -43.12 -35.91 -27.41
N LYS A 2 -44.28 -35.27 -27.15
CA LYS A 2 -44.35 -33.89 -26.64
C LYS A 2 -43.91 -33.78 -25.16
N GLU A 3 -44.25 -34.76 -24.33
CA GLU A 3 -43.87 -34.79 -22.91
C GLU A 3 -42.36 -34.94 -22.73
N GLY A 4 -41.71 -35.83 -23.50
CA GLY A 4 -40.26 -36.01 -23.42
C GLY A 4 -39.47 -34.79 -23.88
N LYS A 5 -40.02 -33.97 -24.82
CA LYS A 5 -39.37 -32.74 -25.23
C LYS A 5 -39.45 -31.67 -24.12
N ALA A 6 -40.62 -31.53 -23.49
CA ALA A 6 -40.79 -30.56 -22.38
C ALA A 6 -39.92 -30.94 -21.15
N GLU A 7 -39.72 -32.20 -20.90
CA GLU A 7 -38.81 -32.66 -19.80
C GLU A 7 -37.33 -32.43 -20.13
N ALA A 8 -36.94 -32.66 -21.39
CA ALA A 8 -35.59 -32.30 -21.85
C ALA A 8 -35.31 -30.81 -21.79
N ASP A 9 -36.25 -29.96 -22.20
CA ASP A 9 -36.11 -28.51 -22.13
C ASP A 9 -35.97 -28.03 -20.69
N ARG A 10 -36.76 -28.58 -19.75
CA ARG A 10 -36.59 -28.27 -18.30
C ARG A 10 -35.24 -28.72 -17.74
N LEU A 11 -34.72 -29.85 -18.16
CA LEU A 11 -33.40 -30.29 -17.74
C LEU A 11 -32.30 -29.39 -18.29
N ILE A 12 -32.42 -28.97 -19.53
CA ILE A 12 -31.48 -27.99 -20.14
C ILE A 12 -31.47 -26.68 -19.40
N GLU A 13 -32.65 -26.11 -19.05
CA GLU A 13 -32.74 -24.88 -18.25
C GLU A 13 -32.07 -25.06 -16.87
N ARG A 14 -32.33 -26.18 -16.20
CA ARG A 14 -31.68 -26.44 -14.89
C ARG A 14 -30.17 -26.56 -15.00
N ILE A 15 -29.66 -27.19 -16.05
CA ILE A 15 -28.22 -27.30 -16.29
C ILE A 15 -27.64 -25.90 -16.56
N HIS A 16 -28.33 -25.09 -17.35
CA HIS A 16 -27.90 -23.72 -17.65
C HIS A 16 -27.80 -22.87 -16.38
N THR A 17 -28.85 -22.90 -15.56
CA THR A 17 -28.85 -22.19 -14.26
C THR A 17 -27.73 -22.70 -13.33
N MET A 18 -27.50 -24.01 -13.29
CA MET A 18 -26.40 -24.57 -12.52
C MET A 18 -25.02 -24.12 -13.02
N LEU A 19 -24.82 -24.08 -14.33
CA LEU A 19 -23.58 -23.60 -14.93
C LEU A 19 -23.32 -22.12 -14.61
N GLU A 20 -24.33 -21.28 -14.74
CA GLU A 20 -24.24 -19.87 -14.36
C GLU A 20 -23.88 -19.70 -12.88
N TYR A 21 -24.55 -20.44 -12.00
CA TYR A 21 -24.24 -20.42 -10.57
C TYR A 21 -22.78 -20.86 -10.28
N VAL A 22 -22.32 -21.95 -10.92
CA VAL A 22 -20.94 -22.43 -10.75
C VAL A 22 -19.93 -21.43 -11.27
N MET A 23 -20.19 -20.81 -12.41
CA MET A 23 -19.31 -19.75 -12.96
C MET A 23 -19.24 -18.53 -12.04
N HIS A 24 -20.37 -18.09 -11.51
CA HIS A 24 -20.43 -16.98 -10.55
C HIS A 24 -19.66 -17.34 -9.27
N ARG A 25 -19.91 -18.52 -8.70
CA ARG A 25 -19.24 -18.97 -7.47
C ARG A 25 -17.73 -19.15 -7.65
N ARG A 26 -17.30 -19.64 -8.82
CA ARG A 26 -15.87 -19.69 -9.16
C ARG A 26 -15.25 -18.30 -9.15
N GLN A 27 -15.91 -17.31 -9.73
CA GLN A 27 -15.41 -15.93 -9.76
C GLN A 27 -15.31 -15.35 -8.34
N GLU A 28 -16.34 -15.51 -7.52
CA GLU A 28 -16.31 -15.07 -6.12
C GLU A 28 -15.13 -15.67 -5.35
N ILE A 29 -14.88 -16.99 -5.50
CA ILE A 29 -13.75 -17.68 -4.84
C ILE A 29 -12.42 -17.10 -5.30
N LEU A 30 -12.26 -16.80 -6.58
CA LEU A 30 -11.04 -16.21 -7.11
C LEU A 30 -10.80 -14.81 -6.53
N ASP A 31 -11.84 -13.99 -6.47
CA ASP A 31 -11.79 -12.63 -5.94
C ASP A 31 -11.47 -12.62 -4.44
N GLU A 32 -12.12 -13.47 -3.66
CA GLU A 32 -11.84 -13.64 -2.24
C GLU A 32 -10.41 -14.15 -1.99
N THR A 33 -9.95 -15.10 -2.81
CA THR A 33 -8.60 -15.67 -2.68
C THR A 33 -7.53 -14.64 -2.99
N GLU A 34 -7.74 -13.82 -4.01
CA GLU A 34 -6.79 -12.75 -4.37
C GLU A 34 -6.66 -11.73 -3.24
N GLN A 35 -7.77 -11.31 -2.65
CA GLN A 35 -7.74 -10.41 -1.47
C GLN A 35 -6.98 -11.04 -0.30
N GLN A 36 -7.24 -12.29 0.02
CA GLN A 36 -6.55 -13.00 1.11
C GLN A 36 -5.04 -13.11 0.87
N ILE A 37 -4.62 -13.33 -0.38
CA ILE A 37 -3.20 -13.38 -0.75
C ILE A 37 -2.56 -12.00 -0.55
N VAL A 38 -3.19 -10.92 -1.00
CA VAL A 38 -2.70 -9.55 -0.82
C VAL A 38 -2.56 -9.21 0.66
N GLU A 39 -3.59 -9.49 1.47
CA GLU A 39 -3.57 -9.27 2.91
C GLU A 39 -2.43 -10.05 3.59
N LEU A 40 -2.24 -11.31 3.23
CA LEU A 40 -1.17 -12.15 3.78
C LEU A 40 0.22 -11.59 3.43
N VAL A 41 0.44 -11.21 2.17
CA VAL A 41 1.71 -10.61 1.73
C VAL A 41 2.01 -9.33 2.49
N LEU A 42 1.01 -8.45 2.67
CA LEU A 42 1.16 -7.21 3.41
C LEU A 42 1.45 -7.46 4.90
N LEU A 43 0.78 -8.44 5.50
CA LEU A 43 1.03 -8.83 6.89
C LEU A 43 2.45 -9.34 7.08
N MET A 44 2.95 -10.16 6.16
CA MET A 44 4.35 -10.62 6.17
C MET A 44 5.31 -9.46 5.97
N ALA A 45 5.05 -8.55 5.03
CA ALA A 45 5.87 -7.37 4.77
C ALA A 45 5.96 -6.47 6.02
N ARG A 46 4.83 -6.17 6.68
CA ARG A 46 4.80 -5.41 7.94
C ARG A 46 5.65 -6.05 9.02
N LYS A 47 5.57 -7.37 9.16
CA LYS A 47 6.35 -8.11 10.16
C LYS A 47 7.85 -8.06 9.87
N VAL A 48 8.24 -8.25 8.61
CA VAL A 48 9.66 -8.18 8.19
C VAL A 48 10.21 -6.78 8.39
N ILE A 49 9.48 -5.74 7.96
CA ILE A 49 9.92 -4.34 8.11
C ILE A 49 10.06 -3.98 9.59
N LYS A 50 9.13 -4.41 10.45
CA LYS A 50 9.24 -4.17 11.89
C LYS A 50 10.50 -4.78 12.47
N VAL A 51 10.82 -6.03 12.14
CA VAL A 51 12.05 -6.70 12.62
C VAL A 51 13.31 -5.99 12.11
N MET A 52 13.32 -5.57 10.84
CA MET A 52 14.45 -4.82 10.27
C MET A 52 14.59 -3.44 10.93
N SER A 53 13.51 -2.72 11.13
CA SER A 53 13.50 -1.40 11.76
C SER A 53 14.00 -1.45 13.21
N ASP A 54 13.66 -2.51 13.95
CA ASP A 54 14.13 -2.72 15.32
C ASP A 54 15.64 -3.05 15.40
N SER A 55 16.20 -3.63 14.35
CA SER A 55 17.58 -4.14 14.34
C SER A 55 18.58 -3.28 13.55
N GLN A 56 18.13 -2.42 12.64
CA GLN A 56 19.00 -1.71 11.70
C GLN A 56 18.80 -0.20 11.73
N LYS A 57 19.75 0.50 12.32
CA LYS A 57 19.84 1.99 12.32
C LYS A 57 19.86 2.59 10.90
N SER A 58 20.30 1.83 9.91
CA SER A 58 20.34 2.25 8.50
C SER A 58 18.95 2.46 7.88
N VAL A 59 17.91 1.85 8.43
CA VAL A 59 16.54 1.94 7.86
C VAL A 59 15.99 3.35 8.01
N VAL A 60 16.05 3.95 9.20
CA VAL A 60 15.58 5.32 9.41
C VAL A 60 16.36 6.31 8.55
N MET A 61 17.68 6.13 8.44
CA MET A 61 18.52 7.01 7.62
C MET A 61 18.15 6.96 6.15
N ALA A 62 18.00 5.78 5.57
CA ALA A 62 17.58 5.59 4.19
C ALA A 62 16.18 6.17 3.94
N ASN A 63 15.27 6.02 4.89
CA ASN A 63 13.91 6.52 4.79
C ASN A 63 13.87 8.07 4.84
N VAL A 64 14.63 8.67 5.75
CA VAL A 64 14.79 10.13 5.82
C VAL A 64 15.35 10.70 4.53
N VAL A 65 16.44 10.15 4.00
CA VAL A 65 17.05 10.60 2.74
C VAL A 65 16.04 10.47 1.58
N SER A 66 15.33 9.35 1.51
CA SER A 66 14.30 9.13 0.49
C SER A 66 13.15 10.15 0.59
N ALA A 67 12.72 10.50 1.79
CA ALA A 67 11.70 11.51 2.02
C ALA A 67 12.21 12.91 1.65
N LEU A 68 13.43 13.27 2.06
CA LEU A 68 14.05 14.57 1.75
C LEU A 68 14.21 14.79 0.25
N ARG A 69 14.52 13.75 -0.53
CA ARG A 69 14.61 13.85 -2.00
C ARG A 69 13.28 14.16 -2.68
N LYS A 70 12.16 13.91 -2.01
CA LYS A 70 10.81 14.25 -2.50
C LYS A 70 10.41 15.69 -2.17
N VAL A 71 11.17 16.40 -1.35
CA VAL A 71 10.92 17.80 -0.96
C VAL A 71 11.02 18.69 -2.19
N LYS A 72 9.97 19.50 -2.41
CA LYS A 72 9.93 20.52 -3.46
C LYS A 72 10.27 21.88 -2.84
N GLY A 73 11.21 22.60 -3.47
CA GLY A 73 11.64 23.91 -2.99
C GLY A 73 12.87 23.83 -2.08
N ARG A 74 13.50 25.00 -1.84
CA ARG A 74 14.65 25.16 -0.96
C ARG A 74 14.20 25.79 0.35
N GLY A 75 14.59 25.22 1.48
CA GLY A 75 14.23 25.79 2.76
C GLY A 75 14.64 24.98 3.97
N ASP A 76 14.09 25.38 5.10
CA ASP A 76 14.26 24.70 6.36
C ASP A 76 13.33 23.49 6.43
N VAL A 77 13.82 22.44 7.03
CA VAL A 77 13.11 21.16 7.13
C VAL A 77 13.02 20.70 8.58
N ILE A 78 11.84 20.29 8.99
CA ILE A 78 11.60 19.64 10.27
C ILE A 78 11.40 18.14 9.99
N ILE A 79 12.22 17.31 10.61
CA ILE A 79 12.11 15.86 10.54
C ILE A 79 11.54 15.36 11.86
N ARG A 80 10.35 14.76 11.79
CA ARG A 80 9.72 14.09 12.92
C ARG A 80 10.03 12.61 12.87
N VAL A 81 10.54 12.05 13.94
CA VAL A 81 10.92 10.64 14.06
C VAL A 81 10.52 10.08 15.42
N ASN A 82 10.56 8.76 15.53
CA ASN A 82 10.37 8.09 16.82
C ASN A 82 11.45 8.51 17.83
N LEU A 83 11.10 8.52 19.13
CA LEU A 83 12.02 8.85 20.23
C LEU A 83 13.36 8.11 20.13
N GLU A 84 13.32 6.81 19.81
CA GLU A 84 14.53 5.98 19.72
C GLU A 84 15.44 6.36 18.55
N ASP A 85 14.89 7.00 17.52
CA ASP A 85 15.60 7.41 16.31
C ASP A 85 16.11 8.86 16.35
N VAL A 86 15.62 9.69 17.31
CA VAL A 86 15.98 11.11 17.43
C VAL A 86 17.49 11.30 17.51
N LYS A 87 18.17 10.58 18.38
CA LYS A 87 19.61 10.74 18.59
C LYS A 87 20.39 10.45 17.31
N LEU A 88 20.11 9.33 16.67
CA LEU A 88 20.76 8.92 15.42
C LEU A 88 20.50 9.92 14.30
N THR A 89 19.25 10.34 14.12
CA THR A 89 18.85 11.27 13.07
C THR A 89 19.49 12.65 13.29
N THR A 90 19.60 13.11 14.55
CA THR A 90 20.23 14.40 14.88
C THR A 90 21.73 14.36 14.62
N GLU A 91 22.43 13.26 14.96
CA GLU A 91 23.85 13.07 14.69
C GLU A 91 24.17 13.19 13.17
N HIS A 92 23.28 12.73 12.31
CA HIS A 92 23.43 12.76 10.86
C HIS A 92 22.74 13.96 10.16
N ALA A 93 22.16 14.89 10.90
CA ALA A 93 21.45 16.04 10.32
C ALA A 93 22.31 16.85 9.32
N LYS A 94 23.61 17.01 9.61
CA LYS A 94 24.55 17.70 8.72
C LYS A 94 24.82 16.94 7.41
N ASP A 95 24.75 15.63 7.46
CA ASP A 95 24.95 14.78 6.27
C ASP A 95 23.75 14.90 5.34
N PHE A 96 22.53 15.00 5.88
CA PHE A 96 21.32 15.25 5.08
C PHE A 96 21.38 16.58 4.30
N VAL A 97 21.86 17.65 4.95
CA VAL A 97 22.02 18.95 4.27
C VAL A 97 23.03 18.88 3.12
N ARG A 98 24.06 18.03 3.25
CA ARG A 98 25.07 17.84 2.17
C ARG A 98 24.57 16.95 1.06
N GLU A 99 23.74 15.95 1.38
CA GLU A 99 23.31 14.92 0.43
C GLU A 99 22.11 15.36 -0.40
N VAL A 100 21.32 16.34 0.11
CA VAL A 100 20.09 16.81 -0.55
C VAL A 100 20.20 18.31 -0.84
N GLU A 101 20.31 18.65 -2.13
CA GLU A 101 20.54 20.03 -2.59
C GLU A 101 19.47 21.06 -2.16
N ASN A 102 18.26 20.59 -1.88
CA ASN A 102 17.11 21.44 -1.58
C ASN A 102 16.94 21.75 -0.08
N VAL A 103 17.82 21.26 0.78
CA VAL A 103 17.73 21.41 2.25
C VAL A 103 18.79 22.40 2.74
N GLN A 104 18.37 23.44 3.47
CA GLN A 104 19.27 24.42 4.05
C GLN A 104 19.58 24.11 5.52
N ASN A 105 18.54 23.88 6.31
CA ASN A 105 18.65 23.51 7.70
C ASN A 105 17.75 22.32 8.02
N VAL A 106 18.19 21.47 8.94
CA VAL A 106 17.43 20.34 9.42
C VAL A 106 17.24 20.46 10.92
N LYS A 107 15.98 20.42 11.35
CA LYS A 107 15.59 20.30 12.75
C LYS A 107 14.95 18.93 12.95
N VAL A 108 15.47 18.16 13.90
CA VAL A 108 14.89 16.85 14.27
C VAL A 108 14.06 17.02 15.54
N ILE A 109 12.84 16.50 15.53
CA ILE A 109 11.95 16.51 16.69
C ILE A 109 11.34 15.11 16.90
N GLU A 110 11.03 14.82 18.15
CA GLU A 110 10.32 13.61 18.53
C GLU A 110 8.85 13.68 18.15
N ASP A 111 8.32 12.54 17.68
CA ASP A 111 6.89 12.35 17.44
C ASP A 111 6.48 10.92 17.78
N SER A 112 5.63 10.78 18.81
CA SER A 112 5.14 9.48 19.26
C SER A 112 4.18 8.79 18.29
N THR A 113 3.67 9.52 17.28
CA THR A 113 2.81 8.97 16.22
C THR A 113 3.61 8.30 15.10
N VAL A 114 4.93 8.48 15.10
CA VAL A 114 5.86 7.90 14.15
C VAL A 114 6.44 6.62 14.73
N GLU A 115 6.26 5.51 14.03
CA GLU A 115 6.90 4.25 14.39
C GLU A 115 8.40 4.27 14.09
N LYS A 116 9.16 3.43 14.80
CA LYS A 116 10.61 3.28 14.61
C LYS A 116 10.97 2.97 13.16
N GLY A 117 11.94 3.68 12.62
CA GLY A 117 12.34 3.58 11.22
C GLY A 117 11.53 4.44 10.26
N GLY A 118 10.37 4.97 10.68
CA GLY A 118 9.56 5.93 9.93
C GLY A 118 10.00 7.37 10.14
N CYS A 119 9.52 8.29 9.30
CA CYS A 119 9.66 9.72 9.50
C CYS A 119 8.52 10.51 8.84
N ILE A 120 8.33 11.74 9.31
CA ILE A 120 7.53 12.78 8.63
C ILE A 120 8.46 13.95 8.38
N VAL A 121 8.49 14.44 7.15
CA VAL A 121 9.31 15.59 6.75
C VAL A 121 8.40 16.76 6.47
N GLU A 122 8.50 17.81 7.28
CA GLU A 122 7.71 19.04 7.13
C GLU A 122 8.58 20.16 6.54
N THR A 123 8.02 20.92 5.64
CA THR A 123 8.63 22.10 4.99
C THR A 123 7.60 23.19 4.86
N ASP A 124 8.04 24.39 4.49
CA ASP A 124 7.15 25.51 4.17
C ASP A 124 6.18 25.24 3.01
N PHE A 125 6.47 24.22 2.20
CA PHE A 125 5.68 23.82 1.03
C PHE A 125 4.75 22.62 1.27
N GLY A 126 4.77 22.05 2.48
CA GLY A 126 3.95 20.91 2.86
C GLY A 126 4.71 19.84 3.63
N ALA A 127 4.03 18.75 3.91
CA ALA A 127 4.58 17.62 4.64
C ALA A 127 4.64 16.35 3.77
N ILE A 128 5.68 15.57 3.96
CA ILE A 128 5.87 14.24 3.34
C ILE A 128 5.77 13.20 4.44
N ASP A 129 4.75 12.40 4.39
CA ASP A 129 4.56 11.27 5.30
C ASP A 129 5.35 10.07 4.76
N ALA A 130 6.42 9.71 5.45
CA ALA A 130 7.26 8.55 5.17
C ALA A 130 7.24 7.56 6.35
N ARG A 131 6.13 7.52 7.10
CA ARG A 131 5.90 6.45 8.08
C ARG A 131 5.79 5.11 7.37
N ILE A 132 6.24 4.06 8.01
CA ILE A 132 6.21 2.71 7.43
C ILE A 132 4.77 2.28 7.17
N SER A 133 3.86 2.56 8.10
CA SER A 133 2.43 2.30 7.97
C SER A 133 1.81 2.99 6.75
N SER A 134 2.15 4.26 6.51
CA SER A 134 1.63 5.04 5.38
C SER A 134 2.16 4.52 4.05
N GLN A 135 3.45 4.17 3.97
CA GLN A 135 4.06 3.60 2.77
C GLN A 135 3.47 2.22 2.42
N LEU A 136 3.18 1.39 3.43
CA LEU A 136 2.53 0.10 3.22
C LEU A 136 1.08 0.26 2.78
N ALA A 137 0.35 1.24 3.32
CA ALA A 137 -1.01 1.53 2.87
C ALA A 137 -1.04 2.02 1.41
N GLU A 138 -0.06 2.85 1.01
CA GLU A 138 0.09 3.29 -0.38
C GLU A 138 0.39 2.10 -1.33
N LEU A 139 1.26 1.18 -0.90
CA LEU A 139 1.54 -0.04 -1.67
C LEU A 139 0.31 -0.94 -1.80
N GLU A 140 -0.43 -1.12 -0.71
CA GLU A 140 -1.69 -1.87 -0.70
C GLU A 140 -2.67 -1.32 -1.73
N GLN A 141 -2.88 0.00 -1.71
CA GLN A 141 -3.76 0.64 -2.66
C GLN A 141 -3.30 0.45 -4.11
N LYS A 142 -2.00 0.59 -4.38
CA LYS A 142 -1.44 0.37 -5.72
C LYS A 142 -1.61 -1.08 -6.19
N ILE A 143 -1.40 -2.06 -5.31
CA ILE A 143 -1.60 -3.48 -5.65
C ILE A 143 -3.08 -3.73 -6.01
N LEU A 144 -4.01 -3.21 -5.20
CA LEU A 144 -5.44 -3.34 -5.47
C LEU A 144 -5.90 -2.61 -6.75
N GLU A 145 -5.22 -1.54 -7.15
CA GLU A 145 -5.49 -0.85 -8.42
C GLU A 145 -5.02 -1.64 -9.65
N ILE A 146 -3.93 -2.37 -9.53
CA ILE A 146 -3.35 -3.20 -10.61
C ILE A 146 -4.04 -4.56 -10.68
N SER A 147 -4.71 -4.98 -9.61
CA SER A 147 -5.38 -6.27 -9.54
C SER A 147 -6.42 -6.45 -10.64
N PRO A 148 -6.40 -7.57 -11.39
CA PRO A 148 -7.34 -7.85 -12.47
C PRO A 148 -8.82 -7.88 -12.04
N VAL A 149 -9.10 -8.12 -10.77
CA VAL A 149 -10.46 -8.12 -10.19
C VAL A 149 -11.18 -6.79 -10.42
N LYS A 150 -10.51 -5.64 -10.23
CA LYS A 150 -11.11 -4.33 -10.50
C LYS A 150 -11.30 -4.02 -11.99
N SER A 151 -10.48 -4.58 -12.87
CA SER A 151 -10.58 -4.36 -14.31
C SER A 151 -11.80 -5.06 -14.92
N MET A 152 -12.18 -6.23 -14.39
CA MET A 152 -13.37 -6.98 -14.84
C MET A 152 -14.70 -6.36 -14.36
N ALA A 153 -14.74 -5.77 -13.17
CA ALA A 153 -15.92 -5.07 -12.67
C ALA A 153 -16.30 -3.84 -13.51
N LYS A 154 -15.33 -3.22 -14.20
CA LYS A 154 -15.59 -2.12 -15.15
C LYS A 154 -16.03 -2.59 -16.54
N SER A 155 -15.74 -3.84 -16.90
CA SER A 155 -16.04 -4.41 -18.22
C SER A 155 -17.41 -5.07 -18.33
N SER A 156 -18.12 -5.30 -17.21
CA SER A 156 -19.43 -5.96 -17.18
C SER A 156 -20.63 -5.02 -17.28
N VAL A 157 -20.44 -3.73 -17.53
CA VAL A 157 -21.53 -2.84 -17.93
C VAL A 157 -21.70 -2.94 -19.43
N VAL A 158 -22.42 -3.97 -19.87
CA VAL A 158 -22.96 -4.05 -21.23
C VAL A 158 -24.07 -3.00 -21.36
N PRO A 159 -24.00 -2.10 -22.33
CA PRO A 159 -25.15 -1.22 -22.61
C PRO A 159 -26.30 -2.09 -23.07
N GLN A 160 -27.43 -2.03 -22.38
CA GLN A 160 -28.68 -2.53 -22.91
C GLN A 160 -29.15 -1.52 -23.96
N GLU A 161 -29.17 -1.94 -25.22
CA GLU A 161 -30.09 -1.41 -26.26
C GLU A 161 -31.40 -2.18 -26.24
#